data_c5929c214202161d0825508a26602134
#
_entry.id   c5929c214202161d0825508a26602134
#
_cell.length_a   1.000
_cell.length_b   1.000
_cell.length_c   1.000
_cell.angle_alpha   90.00
_cell.angle_beta   90.00
_cell.angle_gamma   90.00
#
_symmetry.space_group_name_H-M   'P 1'
#
loop_
_entity.id
_entity.type
_entity.pdbx_description
1 polymer ?
#
loop_
_entity_poly.entity_id
_entity_poly.type
_entity_poly.pdbx_seq_one_letter_code
_entity_poly.pdbx_strand_id
1 'polypeptide(L)'
;MSSNLVNQRVNFATVKSPMPYPDFLDVQLKSFKDFLQLDTPPEKRKNDGLYKVFSENFPIADTRNNFVLEFLDYYIDPPRYTIEECLERGLTYSVPLKAKLKLYCTDPDHEDFDTVIQDVFLGPIPYMTDNGTFIINGAERVVVSQLHRSPGVFFLSLIRIS
;
A
#
# COMPACT_ATOMS: atom_id res chain seq x y z
N MET A 1 56.95 44.94 6.27
CA MET A 1 55.54 44.55 5.99
C MET A 1 55.51 43.07 5.87
N SER A 2 55.27 42.42 6.98
CA SER A 2 55.19 40.94 7.03
C SER A 2 53.73 40.50 6.72
N SER A 3 53.51 39.92 5.56
CA SER A 3 52.25 39.34 5.19
C SER A 3 52.05 38.04 5.97
N ASN A 4 51.22 38.11 7.00
CA ASN A 4 50.71 36.94 7.68
C ASN A 4 49.84 36.13 6.69
N LEU A 5 50.46 35.19 6.00
CA LEU A 5 49.78 34.09 5.34
C LEU A 5 49.22 33.19 6.45
N VAL A 6 48.07 33.58 6.97
CA VAL A 6 47.28 32.71 7.82
C VAL A 6 46.91 31.51 6.95
N ASN A 7 47.58 30.39 7.22
CA ASN A 7 47.19 29.09 6.67
C ASN A 7 45.75 28.78 7.09
N GLN A 8 44.80 29.24 6.29
CA GLN A 8 43.39 28.98 6.50
C GLN A 8 43.17 27.48 6.25
N ARG A 9 43.03 26.74 7.34
CA ARG A 9 42.76 25.33 7.28
C ARG A 9 41.40 25.13 6.64
N VAL A 10 41.34 24.59 5.42
CA VAL A 10 40.10 24.30 4.72
C VAL A 10 39.47 23.08 5.38
N ASN A 11 38.28 23.26 5.92
CA ASN A 11 37.50 22.16 6.51
C ASN A 11 36.61 21.52 5.44
N PHE A 12 36.99 20.34 4.96
CA PHE A 12 36.22 19.57 3.98
C PHE A 12 35.03 18.83 4.56
N ALA A 13 34.88 18.79 5.90
CA ALA A 13 33.76 18.16 6.57
C ALA A 13 32.44 18.93 6.44
N THR A 14 32.50 20.21 6.07
CA THR A 14 31.32 21.08 5.89
C THR A 14 30.91 21.26 4.43
N VAL A 15 31.30 20.36 3.54
CA VAL A 15 30.82 20.38 2.16
C VAL A 15 29.33 20.09 2.16
N LYS A 16 28.53 21.07 1.74
CA LYS A 16 27.08 20.84 1.58
C LYS A 16 26.86 19.79 0.51
N SER A 17 26.16 18.72 0.85
CA SER A 17 25.76 17.73 -0.14
C SER A 17 24.95 18.42 -1.24
N PRO A 18 25.28 18.24 -2.53
CA PRO A 18 24.53 18.83 -3.64
C PRO A 18 23.10 18.29 -3.76
N MET A 19 22.85 17.12 -3.18
CA MET A 19 21.53 16.50 -3.13
C MET A 19 21.21 16.03 -1.71
N PRO A 20 19.94 16.14 -1.28
CA PRO A 20 19.52 15.55 -0.02
C PRO A 20 19.72 14.03 -0.07
N TYR A 21 20.10 13.45 1.06
CA TYR A 21 20.16 11.99 1.17
C TYR A 21 18.77 11.41 1.02
N PRO A 22 18.58 10.38 0.18
CA PRO A 22 17.31 9.70 0.08
C PRO A 22 17.01 8.98 1.40
N ASP A 23 15.73 8.97 1.79
CA ASP A 23 15.27 8.12 2.87
C ASP A 23 15.21 6.66 2.37
N PHE A 24 16.00 5.79 2.99
CA PHE A 24 16.06 4.38 2.60
C PHE A 24 14.77 3.60 2.94
N LEU A 25 13.95 4.12 3.86
CA LEU A 25 12.66 3.55 4.23
C LEU A 25 11.52 4.00 3.32
N ASP A 26 11.74 5.04 2.52
CA ASP A 26 10.70 5.64 1.67
C ASP A 26 10.09 4.63 0.68
N VAL A 27 10.91 3.71 0.17
CA VAL A 27 10.43 2.64 -0.73
C VAL A 27 9.35 1.79 -0.07
N GLN A 28 9.55 1.40 1.20
CA GLN A 28 8.61 0.57 1.96
C GLN A 28 7.36 1.38 2.33
N LEU A 29 7.55 2.52 2.97
CA LEU A 29 6.47 3.37 3.47
C LEU A 29 5.58 3.90 2.35
N LYS A 30 6.19 4.38 1.27
CA LYS A 30 5.46 4.95 0.14
C LYS A 30 4.67 3.88 -0.62
N SER A 31 5.28 2.73 -0.89
CA SER A 31 4.58 1.63 -1.57
C SER A 31 3.37 1.15 -0.79
N PHE A 32 3.44 1.10 0.54
CA PHE A 32 2.32 0.71 1.38
C PHE A 32 1.22 1.78 1.43
N LYS A 33 1.59 3.06 1.48
CA LYS A 33 0.63 4.17 1.36
C LYS A 33 -0.07 4.17 0.00
N ASP A 34 0.69 3.97 -1.07
CA ASP A 34 0.14 3.89 -2.43
C ASP A 34 -0.78 2.66 -2.61
N PHE A 35 -0.47 1.56 -1.94
CA PHE A 35 -1.32 0.37 -1.94
C PHE A 35 -2.67 0.62 -1.25
N LEU A 36 -2.66 1.25 -0.08
CA LEU A 36 -3.87 1.49 0.71
C LEU A 36 -4.65 2.72 0.27
N GLN A 37 -4.00 3.76 -0.24
CA GLN A 37 -4.58 5.03 -0.68
C GLN A 37 -5.61 5.65 0.29
N LEU A 38 -5.39 5.51 1.61
CA LEU A 38 -6.34 5.97 2.63
C LEU A 38 -6.43 7.50 2.71
N ASP A 39 -5.32 8.19 2.45
CA ASP A 39 -5.24 9.65 2.50
C ASP A 39 -5.93 10.32 1.30
N THR A 40 -6.35 9.54 0.31
CA THR A 40 -6.94 10.04 -0.92
C THR A 40 -8.46 9.84 -0.89
N PRO A 41 -9.27 10.90 -1.14
CA PRO A 41 -10.71 10.75 -1.21
C PRO A 41 -11.11 9.77 -2.32
N PRO A 42 -12.23 9.03 -2.17
CA PRO A 42 -12.64 7.95 -3.07
C PRO A 42 -12.64 8.33 -4.56
N GLU A 43 -13.07 9.56 -4.85
CA GLU A 43 -13.19 10.08 -6.22
C GLU A 43 -11.84 10.30 -6.93
N LYS A 44 -10.76 10.46 -6.14
CA LYS A 44 -9.42 10.76 -6.64
C LYS A 44 -8.46 9.57 -6.52
N ARG A 45 -8.92 8.45 -6.01
CA ARG A 45 -8.09 7.24 -5.90
C ARG A 45 -7.69 6.74 -7.29
N LYS A 46 -6.44 6.38 -7.40
CA LYS A 46 -5.93 5.74 -8.62
C LYS A 46 -6.45 4.30 -8.66
N ASN A 47 -6.74 3.82 -9.87
CA ASN A 47 -7.11 2.42 -10.08
C ASN A 47 -5.89 1.51 -9.95
N ASP A 48 -5.37 1.41 -8.72
CA ASP A 48 -4.19 0.63 -8.36
C ASP A 48 -4.30 0.10 -6.93
N GLY A 49 -3.46 -0.87 -6.58
CA GLY A 49 -3.42 -1.47 -5.25
C GLY A 49 -4.76 -2.07 -4.79
N LEU A 50 -5.16 -1.77 -3.56
CA LEU A 50 -6.37 -2.32 -2.94
C LEU A 50 -7.66 -1.83 -3.63
N TYR A 51 -7.70 -0.57 -4.06
CA TYR A 51 -8.85 -0.01 -4.76
C TYR A 51 -9.14 -0.74 -6.08
N LYS A 52 -8.10 -1.11 -6.82
CA LYS A 52 -8.23 -1.88 -8.05
C LYS A 52 -8.91 -3.23 -7.83
N VAL A 53 -8.52 -3.94 -6.76
CA VAL A 53 -9.13 -5.24 -6.41
C VAL A 53 -10.63 -5.09 -6.18
N PHE A 54 -11.06 -4.04 -5.47
CA PHE A 54 -12.48 -3.79 -5.27
C PHE A 54 -13.18 -3.43 -6.57
N SER A 55 -12.60 -2.54 -7.37
CA SER A 55 -13.25 -2.09 -8.61
C SER A 55 -13.36 -3.18 -9.67
N GLU A 56 -12.47 -4.18 -9.65
CA GLU A 56 -12.54 -5.34 -10.57
C GLU A 56 -13.56 -6.39 -10.12
N ASN A 57 -13.82 -6.51 -8.82
CA ASN A 57 -14.75 -7.51 -8.28
C ASN A 57 -16.17 -6.98 -8.13
N PHE A 58 -16.38 -5.68 -8.07
CA PHE A 58 -17.69 -5.04 -7.99
C PHE A 58 -18.03 -4.29 -9.29
N PRO A 59 -19.31 -4.17 -9.62
CA PRO A 59 -20.49 -4.63 -8.91
C PRO A 59 -20.73 -6.15 -9.03
N ILE A 60 -21.33 -6.73 -7.99
CA ILE A 60 -21.75 -8.12 -7.98
C ILE A 60 -23.26 -8.15 -8.18
N ALA A 61 -23.70 -8.79 -9.24
CA ALA A 61 -25.12 -8.96 -9.54
C ALA A 61 -25.55 -10.41 -9.25
N ASP A 62 -26.80 -10.59 -8.83
CA ASP A 62 -27.40 -11.90 -8.72
C ASP A 62 -27.59 -12.54 -10.11
N THR A 63 -27.72 -13.86 -10.15
CA THR A 63 -27.95 -14.65 -11.38
C THR A 63 -29.19 -14.21 -12.17
N ARG A 64 -30.17 -13.62 -11.48
CA ARG A 64 -31.39 -13.05 -12.07
C ARG A 64 -31.30 -11.56 -12.33
N ASN A 65 -30.18 -10.89 -11.97
CA ASN A 65 -29.97 -9.44 -12.01
C ASN A 65 -31.00 -8.62 -11.20
N ASN A 66 -31.68 -9.22 -10.24
CA ASN A 66 -32.65 -8.52 -9.40
C ASN A 66 -31.97 -7.68 -8.32
N PHE A 67 -30.85 -8.17 -7.78
CA PHE A 67 -30.09 -7.49 -6.74
C PHE A 67 -28.67 -7.18 -7.22
N VAL A 68 -28.22 -5.97 -6.94
CA VAL A 68 -26.87 -5.52 -7.26
C VAL A 68 -26.19 -5.00 -6.00
N LEU A 69 -25.02 -5.54 -5.73
CA LEU A 69 -24.14 -5.11 -4.64
C LEU A 69 -23.02 -4.22 -5.23
N GLU A 70 -23.05 -2.95 -4.88
CA GLU A 70 -22.10 -1.95 -5.35
C GLU A 70 -21.11 -1.58 -4.24
N PHE A 71 -19.87 -1.42 -4.61
CA PHE A 71 -18.82 -0.93 -3.73
C PHE A 71 -18.79 0.59 -3.75
N LEU A 72 -18.82 1.23 -2.57
CA LEU A 72 -18.75 2.69 -2.46
C LEU A 72 -17.37 3.16 -2.01
N ASP A 73 -16.87 2.60 -0.90
CA ASP A 73 -15.60 3.00 -0.30
C ASP A 73 -15.07 1.90 0.64
N TYR A 74 -13.80 2.02 1.03
CA TYR A 74 -13.20 1.23 2.09
C TYR A 74 -12.44 2.13 3.07
N TYR A 75 -12.33 1.67 4.29
CA TYR A 75 -11.58 2.33 5.35
C TYR A 75 -11.05 1.31 6.34
N ILE A 76 -10.12 1.73 7.15
CA ILE A 76 -9.54 0.94 8.23
C ILE A 76 -9.89 1.55 9.58
N ASP A 77 -10.16 0.70 10.56
CA ASP A 77 -10.27 1.11 11.95
C ASP A 77 -8.88 1.10 12.63
N PRO A 78 -8.72 1.80 13.76
CA PRO A 78 -7.49 1.74 14.51
C PRO A 78 -7.17 0.32 14.96
N PRO A 79 -5.87 -0.01 15.11
CA PRO A 79 -5.43 -1.33 15.53
C PRO A 79 -5.93 -1.63 16.95
N ARG A 80 -6.24 -2.91 17.20
CA ARG A 80 -6.74 -3.36 18.51
C ARG A 80 -5.63 -3.43 19.57
N TYR A 81 -4.40 -3.75 19.14
CA TYR A 81 -3.23 -3.92 20.00
C TYR A 81 -2.12 -2.98 19.57
N THR A 82 -1.31 -2.56 20.52
CA THR A 82 -0.13 -1.77 20.23
C THR A 82 0.99 -2.64 19.65
N ILE A 83 2.00 -2.01 19.07
CA ILE A 83 3.18 -2.69 18.53
C ILE A 83 3.87 -3.52 19.62
N GLU A 84 4.05 -2.92 20.81
CA GLU A 84 4.70 -3.55 21.94
C GLU A 84 3.94 -4.80 22.44
N GLU A 85 2.63 -4.69 22.57
CA GLU A 85 1.77 -5.82 22.94
C GLU A 85 1.82 -6.95 21.92
N CYS A 86 1.93 -6.64 20.62
CA CYS A 86 2.04 -7.65 19.58
C CYS A 86 3.36 -8.40 19.65
N LEU A 87 4.46 -7.70 19.97
CA LEU A 87 5.78 -8.31 20.13
C LEU A 87 5.84 -9.21 21.38
N GLU A 88 5.32 -8.74 22.50
CA GLU A 88 5.34 -9.48 23.75
C GLU A 88 4.46 -10.73 23.74
N ARG A 89 3.25 -10.61 23.16
CA ARG A 89 2.25 -11.69 23.15
C ARG A 89 2.31 -12.59 21.92
N GLY A 90 3.22 -12.33 20.99
CA GLY A 90 3.32 -13.11 19.76
C GLY A 90 2.13 -12.91 18.80
N LEU A 91 1.54 -11.71 18.78
CA LEU A 91 0.41 -11.37 17.94
C LEU A 91 0.85 -10.70 16.62
N THR A 92 -0.08 -10.61 15.70
CA THR A 92 0.09 -9.87 14.44
C THR A 92 -0.45 -8.45 14.60
N TYR A 93 0.39 -7.45 14.28
CA TYR A 93 -0.05 -6.06 14.22
C TYR A 93 -0.91 -5.84 12.98
N SER A 94 -2.22 -5.74 13.18
CA SER A 94 -3.20 -5.67 12.11
C SER A 94 -4.30 -4.66 12.40
N VAL A 95 -4.89 -4.15 11.35
CA VAL A 95 -6.02 -3.23 11.38
C VAL A 95 -7.24 -3.85 10.72
N PRO A 96 -8.46 -3.63 11.26
CA PRO A 96 -9.69 -4.12 10.65
C PRO A 96 -9.98 -3.34 9.36
N LEU A 97 -10.13 -4.05 8.26
CA LEU A 97 -10.58 -3.49 6.98
C LEU A 97 -12.09 -3.58 6.89
N LYS A 98 -12.73 -2.46 6.63
CA LYS A 98 -14.17 -2.36 6.38
C LYS A 98 -14.42 -1.79 5.01
N ALA A 99 -15.46 -2.28 4.35
CA ALA A 99 -15.95 -1.75 3.09
C ALA A 99 -17.36 -1.24 3.25
N LYS A 100 -17.65 -0.09 2.67
CA LYS A 100 -18.98 0.49 2.57
C LYS A 100 -19.61 -0.02 1.30
N LEU A 101 -20.65 -0.84 1.45
CA LEU A 101 -21.35 -1.48 0.35
C LEU A 101 -22.78 -0.96 0.27
N LYS A 102 -23.29 -0.90 -0.96
CA LYS A 102 -24.66 -0.50 -1.27
C LYS A 102 -25.36 -1.65 -1.99
N LEU A 103 -26.45 -2.11 -1.40
CA LEU A 103 -27.33 -3.11 -2.00
C LEU A 103 -28.58 -2.44 -2.48
N TYR A 104 -28.93 -2.62 -3.76
CA TYR A 104 -30.17 -2.12 -4.34
C TYR A 104 -30.82 -3.17 -5.25
N CYS A 105 -32.13 -3.07 -5.38
CA CYS A 105 -32.91 -3.88 -6.28
C CYS A 105 -33.08 -3.17 -7.63
N THR A 106 -32.94 -3.92 -8.72
CA THR A 106 -33.13 -3.41 -10.09
C THR A 106 -34.48 -3.86 -10.66
N ASP A 107 -35.19 -4.76 -9.97
CA ASP A 107 -36.44 -5.32 -10.44
C ASP A 107 -37.62 -4.36 -10.18
N PRO A 108 -38.40 -3.96 -11.20
CA PRO A 108 -39.56 -3.10 -11.03
C PRO A 108 -40.71 -3.73 -10.22
N ASP A 109 -40.72 -5.04 -10.10
CA ASP A 109 -41.75 -5.76 -9.30
C ASP A 109 -41.50 -5.68 -7.78
N HIS A 110 -40.33 -5.18 -7.37
CA HIS A 110 -39.92 -5.05 -5.97
C HIS A 110 -39.58 -3.59 -5.61
N GLU A 111 -40.44 -2.63 -6.01
CA GLU A 111 -40.28 -1.21 -5.70
C GLU A 111 -40.23 -0.89 -4.19
N ASP A 112 -40.71 -1.79 -3.35
CA ASP A 112 -40.71 -1.66 -1.88
C ASP A 112 -39.34 -1.93 -1.24
N PHE A 113 -38.32 -2.34 -2.01
CA PHE A 113 -36.99 -2.61 -1.44
C PHE A 113 -36.17 -1.32 -1.32
N ASP A 114 -36.01 -0.86 -0.09
CA ASP A 114 -35.15 0.29 0.21
C ASP A 114 -33.68 -0.05 -0.06
N THR A 115 -32.97 0.90 -0.65
CA THR A 115 -31.52 0.78 -0.81
C THR A 115 -30.83 0.69 0.53
N VAL A 116 -30.12 -0.38 0.78
CA VAL A 116 -29.36 -0.59 2.03
C VAL A 116 -27.89 -0.22 1.83
N ILE A 117 -27.41 0.71 2.65
CA ILE A 117 -25.98 1.05 2.73
C ILE A 117 -25.46 0.60 4.06
N GLN A 118 -24.46 -0.26 4.06
CA GLN A 118 -23.92 -0.85 5.28
C GLN A 118 -22.40 -0.97 5.20
N ASP A 119 -21.76 -0.82 6.37
CA ASP A 119 -20.34 -1.08 6.53
C ASP A 119 -20.12 -2.55 6.87
N VAL A 120 -19.36 -3.24 6.04
CA VAL A 120 -19.08 -4.66 6.16
C VAL A 120 -17.64 -4.88 6.56
N PHE A 121 -17.41 -5.63 7.63
CA PHE A 121 -16.08 -6.06 8.03
C PHE A 121 -15.60 -7.18 7.09
N LEU A 122 -14.49 -6.92 6.39
CA LEU A 122 -13.88 -7.88 5.46
C LEU A 122 -12.84 -8.76 6.12
N GLY A 123 -12.09 -8.21 7.06
CA GLY A 123 -11.06 -8.94 7.77
C GLY A 123 -9.94 -8.03 8.29
N PRO A 124 -9.04 -8.57 9.12
CA PRO A 124 -7.85 -7.85 9.54
C PRO A 124 -6.78 -7.93 8.45
N ILE A 125 -6.11 -6.81 8.18
CA ILE A 125 -4.93 -6.75 7.33
C ILE A 125 -3.71 -6.37 8.15
N PRO A 126 -2.53 -6.97 7.93
CA PRO A 126 -1.30 -6.54 8.56
C PRO A 126 -1.02 -5.08 8.24
N TYR A 127 -0.60 -4.31 9.23
CA TYR A 127 -0.30 -2.91 9.07
C TYR A 127 1.19 -2.64 9.26
N MET A 128 1.74 -1.76 8.44
CA MET A 128 3.14 -1.42 8.47
C MET A 128 3.45 -0.46 9.62
N THR A 129 4.55 -0.70 10.31
CA THR A 129 5.07 0.20 11.33
C THR A 129 5.78 1.40 10.69
N ASP A 130 6.09 2.43 11.50
CA ASP A 130 6.84 3.60 11.03
C ASP A 130 8.26 3.26 10.53
N ASN A 131 8.78 2.11 10.94
CA ASN A 131 10.07 1.59 10.48
C ASN A 131 9.99 0.84 9.13
N GLY A 132 8.82 0.77 8.51
CA GLY A 132 8.63 0.03 7.27
C GLY A 132 8.59 -1.49 7.43
N THR A 133 8.32 -1.98 8.63
CA THR A 133 8.26 -3.40 8.97
C THR A 133 6.84 -3.86 9.27
N PHE A 134 6.61 -5.17 9.18
CA PHE A 134 5.36 -5.81 9.62
C PHE A 134 5.66 -6.69 10.83
N ILE A 135 4.72 -6.76 11.77
CA ILE A 135 4.80 -7.66 12.91
C ILE A 135 3.82 -8.80 12.69
N ILE A 136 4.35 -9.98 12.45
CA ILE A 136 3.58 -11.20 12.18
C ILE A 136 3.92 -12.24 13.24
N ASN A 137 2.92 -12.62 14.04
CA ASN A 137 3.09 -13.59 15.14
C ASN A 137 4.24 -13.20 16.10
N GLY A 138 4.37 -11.92 16.42
CA GLY A 138 5.42 -11.38 17.29
C GLY A 138 6.79 -11.26 16.64
N ALA A 139 6.96 -11.60 15.37
CA ALA A 139 8.20 -11.44 14.62
C ALA A 139 8.14 -10.23 13.71
N GLU A 140 9.13 -9.36 13.82
CA GLU A 140 9.29 -8.22 12.92
C GLU A 140 9.85 -8.69 11.57
N ARG A 141 9.14 -8.36 10.49
CA ARG A 141 9.45 -8.80 9.13
C ARG A 141 9.45 -7.64 8.16
N VAL A 142 10.29 -7.73 7.13
CA VAL A 142 10.40 -6.75 6.05
C VAL A 142 10.14 -7.41 4.71
N VAL A 143 9.41 -6.74 3.84
CA VAL A 143 9.25 -7.16 2.46
C VAL A 143 10.50 -6.75 1.68
N VAL A 144 11.25 -7.73 1.18
CA VAL A 144 12.50 -7.50 0.44
C VAL A 144 12.18 -7.38 -1.04
N SER A 145 12.68 -6.30 -1.68
CA SER A 145 12.58 -6.13 -3.13
C SER A 145 13.46 -7.16 -3.85
N GLN A 146 12.88 -7.89 -4.78
CA GLN A 146 13.57 -8.91 -5.57
C GLN A 146 13.63 -8.50 -7.04
N LEU A 147 14.85 -8.51 -7.59
CA LEU A 147 15.05 -8.42 -9.03
C LEU A 147 14.75 -9.79 -9.65
N HIS A 148 13.65 -9.85 -10.39
CA HIS A 148 13.26 -11.06 -11.10
C HIS A 148 13.57 -10.92 -12.58
N ARG A 149 14.23 -11.94 -13.16
CA ARG A 149 14.46 -11.98 -14.60
C ARG A 149 13.13 -12.19 -15.33
N SER A 150 12.85 -11.32 -16.30
CA SER A 150 11.67 -11.51 -17.15
C SER A 150 11.75 -12.84 -17.90
N PRO A 151 10.66 -13.61 -17.99
CA PRO A 151 10.63 -14.77 -18.83
C PRO A 151 10.85 -14.34 -20.28
N GLY A 152 11.76 -15.00 -20.97
CA GLY A 152 12.12 -14.66 -22.35
C GLY A 152 13.13 -15.64 -22.91
N VAL A 153 13.22 -15.69 -24.25
CA VAL A 153 14.18 -16.50 -24.97
C VAL A 153 15.16 -15.57 -25.69
N PHE A 154 16.44 -15.79 -25.47
CA PHE A 154 17.50 -15.05 -26.14
C PHE A 154 18.13 -15.93 -27.19
N PHE A 155 18.15 -15.46 -28.44
CA PHE A 155 18.84 -16.14 -29.54
C PHE A 155 20.18 -15.44 -29.79
N LEU A 156 21.28 -16.17 -29.59
CA LEU A 156 22.61 -15.73 -29.95
C LEU A 156 22.97 -16.38 -31.31
N SER A 157 23.07 -15.59 -32.38
CA SER A 157 23.63 -16.05 -33.65
C SER A 157 25.12 -15.70 -33.68
N LEU A 158 25.96 -16.72 -33.67
CA LEU A 158 27.38 -16.59 -33.93
C LEU A 158 27.60 -16.65 -35.47
N ILE A 159 27.78 -15.49 -36.09
CA ILE A 159 28.24 -15.42 -37.46
C ILE A 159 29.76 -15.63 -37.42
N ARG A 160 30.21 -16.82 -37.80
CA ARG A 160 31.63 -17.09 -38.03
C ARG A 160 31.95 -16.56 -39.42
N ILE A 161 32.63 -15.43 -39.50
CA ILE A 161 33.22 -14.97 -40.76
C ILE A 161 34.53 -15.77 -40.93
N SER A 162 34.55 -16.65 -41.89
CA SER A 162 35.75 -17.38 -42.35
C SER A 162 36.51 -16.54 -43.35
#